data_7c58d10e6441d1aad05df05fc74ee484
#
_entry.id   7c58d10e6441d1aad05df05fc74ee484
#
_cell.length_a   1.000
_cell.length_b   1.000
_cell.length_c   1.000
_cell.angle_alpha   90.00
_cell.angle_beta   90.00
_cell.angle_gamma   90.00
#
_symmetry.space_group_name_H-M   'P 1'
#
loop_
_entity.id
_entity.type
_entity.pdbx_description
1 polymer ?
#
loop_
_entity_poly.entity_id
_entity_poly.type
_entity_poly.pdbx_seq_one_letter_code
_entity_poly.pdbx_strand_id
1 'polypeptide(L)'
;MVKCLELEGVHTLFGYPGAAICPFYDALAGSSLHHVLVRTEQNAAHAASGYARVSGRVGVCVATSGPGATNLLTGIASAYMDSIPLVVITGQVRSDLLGRDVFQEADITGAAEPFTKHSYIVKKAADLPRVFKEAFHIASTGRPGPVLIDVPIDMQQKMIGEFDYSRPVDIIGYKPRTQGHSLQIRKAAEALAACKRPVLCAGGGVFSAGAEQALRAFVEQVNLPTVSTMMGIGALPTAHPLNLGMLGSHGGAPANKAVRDADLVIMAGARVGDRAVAAPGQIATRAKVIHIDIDPAEIGKNLPVHIPIVGDLRQVLTELTRRTEGVQAPDEWVRAVVDRRQRYAAKPIPPVEGYVEPKSFMRTLSGRMQADCVLCADVGQNQIWSANHFAMREGRFLTSGGMGTMGYSIPCAVGAKIALPGRQVCAVCGDGSFQMSLMELATIRQEDLGVKIVVMRNTRLGMVRELQDNQYGGVHSGIDLTASPDFVKIAEAYGIRASAVSSNEEAAAALDEMLTDDRPYLLECRVMPDYPSL
;
A
#
# COMPACT_ATOMS: atom_id res chain seq x y z
N MET A 1 4.84 26.51 -10.38
CA MET A 1 4.32 25.27 -9.76
C MET A 1 3.70 24.36 -10.80
N VAL A 2 2.60 24.74 -11.47
CA VAL A 2 1.93 23.90 -12.48
C VAL A 2 2.91 23.41 -13.57
N LYS A 3 3.71 24.32 -14.13
CA LYS A 3 4.73 23.96 -15.14
C LYS A 3 5.78 22.97 -14.63
N CYS A 4 6.15 23.02 -13.35
CA CYS A 4 7.06 22.04 -12.74
C CYS A 4 6.41 20.64 -12.73
N LEU A 5 5.12 20.57 -12.35
CA LEU A 5 4.38 19.29 -12.35
C LEU A 5 4.29 18.68 -13.77
N GLU A 6 4.00 19.49 -14.78
CA GLU A 6 3.99 19.04 -16.18
C GLU A 6 5.35 18.48 -16.60
N LEU A 7 6.45 19.15 -16.24
CA LEU A 7 7.82 18.73 -16.58
C LEU A 7 8.27 17.47 -15.81
N GLU A 8 7.70 17.21 -14.63
CA GLU A 8 7.89 15.95 -13.89
C GLU A 8 6.98 14.81 -14.41
N GLY A 9 6.21 15.07 -15.47
CA GLY A 9 5.33 14.07 -16.10
C GLY A 9 4.10 13.73 -15.25
N VAL A 10 3.67 14.65 -14.39
CA VAL A 10 2.40 14.52 -13.66
C VAL A 10 1.25 14.66 -14.65
N HIS A 11 0.28 13.76 -14.58
CA HIS A 11 -0.94 13.83 -15.37
C HIS A 11 -2.17 14.09 -14.50
N THR A 12 -2.14 13.58 -13.28
CA THR A 12 -3.25 13.67 -12.33
C THR A 12 -2.74 14.10 -10.97
N LEU A 13 -3.50 14.95 -10.30
CA LEU A 13 -3.31 15.34 -8.90
C LEU A 13 -4.64 15.30 -8.15
N PHE A 14 -4.55 15.02 -6.85
CA PHE A 14 -5.69 14.90 -5.96
C PHE A 14 -5.68 16.06 -4.97
N GLY A 15 -6.81 16.70 -4.71
CA GLY A 15 -6.75 17.81 -3.78
C GLY A 15 -8.08 18.42 -3.42
N TYR A 16 -7.99 19.39 -2.51
CA TYR A 16 -9.11 20.21 -2.08
C TYR A 16 -8.68 21.68 -2.02
N PRO A 17 -9.37 22.58 -2.74
CA PRO A 17 -9.01 24.00 -2.79
C PRO A 17 -9.29 24.71 -1.48
N GLY A 18 -8.58 25.85 -1.26
CA GLY A 18 -8.79 26.76 -0.16
C GLY A 18 -7.98 28.03 -0.35
N ALA A 19 -8.18 29.04 0.50
CA ALA A 19 -7.70 30.41 0.27
C ALA A 19 -6.20 30.49 -0.01
N ALA A 20 -5.38 29.79 0.79
CA ALA A 20 -3.92 29.89 0.68
C ALA A 20 -3.31 29.13 -0.51
N ILE A 21 -4.11 28.41 -1.31
CA ILE A 21 -3.67 27.68 -2.50
C ILE A 21 -4.43 28.12 -3.77
N CYS A 22 -5.35 29.08 -3.67
CA CYS A 22 -6.11 29.60 -4.81
C CYS A 22 -5.25 30.05 -6.00
N PRO A 23 -4.09 30.71 -5.85
CA PRO A 23 -3.28 31.08 -7.02
C PRO A 23 -2.76 29.88 -7.82
N PHE A 24 -2.48 28.76 -7.13
CA PHE A 24 -2.15 27.50 -7.81
C PHE A 24 -3.36 26.95 -8.61
N TYR A 25 -4.55 26.97 -8.02
CA TYR A 25 -5.78 26.47 -8.69
C TYR A 25 -6.19 27.36 -9.87
N ASP A 26 -5.97 28.66 -9.78
CA ASP A 26 -6.18 29.58 -10.92
C ASP A 26 -5.28 29.21 -12.11
N ALA A 27 -3.99 28.99 -11.85
CA ALA A 27 -3.05 28.55 -12.88
C ALA A 27 -3.36 27.13 -13.39
N LEU A 28 -3.88 26.23 -12.53
CA LEU A 28 -4.22 24.86 -12.87
C LEU A 28 -5.35 24.79 -13.89
N ALA A 29 -6.32 25.70 -13.81
CA ALA A 29 -7.47 25.75 -14.72
C ALA A 29 -7.08 25.91 -16.20
N GLY A 30 -5.91 26.49 -16.47
CA GLY A 30 -5.36 26.65 -17.83
C GLY A 30 -4.39 25.55 -18.26
N SER A 31 -4.21 24.49 -17.45
CA SER A 31 -3.22 23.43 -17.72
C SER A 31 -3.87 22.14 -18.27
N SER A 32 -3.01 21.21 -18.70
CA SER A 32 -3.43 19.86 -19.12
C SER A 32 -3.55 18.88 -17.96
N LEU A 33 -3.28 19.29 -16.72
CA LEU A 33 -3.29 18.41 -15.56
C LEU A 33 -4.73 18.09 -15.15
N HIS A 34 -5.03 16.83 -14.96
CA HIS A 34 -6.31 16.36 -14.43
C HIS A 34 -6.33 16.52 -12.91
N HIS A 35 -7.23 17.36 -12.42
CA HIS A 35 -7.47 17.55 -10.98
C HIS A 35 -8.67 16.74 -10.52
N VAL A 36 -8.46 15.87 -9.55
CA VAL A 36 -9.50 15.08 -8.90
C VAL A 36 -9.88 15.74 -7.59
N LEU A 37 -11.11 16.28 -7.53
CA LEU A 37 -11.66 16.88 -6.34
C LEU A 37 -12.12 15.80 -5.36
N VAL A 38 -11.32 15.52 -4.34
CA VAL A 38 -11.67 14.64 -3.23
C VAL A 38 -12.64 15.31 -2.26
N ARG A 39 -13.08 14.62 -1.21
CA ARG A 39 -14.00 15.19 -0.20
C ARG A 39 -13.31 15.46 1.15
N THR A 40 -12.11 14.95 1.35
CA THR A 40 -11.21 15.34 2.44
C THR A 40 -9.76 15.28 1.99
N GLU A 41 -8.89 16.07 2.59
CA GLU A 41 -7.46 16.12 2.22
C GLU A 41 -6.75 14.82 2.61
N GLN A 42 -7.14 14.15 3.70
CA GLN A 42 -6.65 12.81 4.03
C GLN A 42 -6.86 11.85 2.86
N ASN A 43 -8.03 11.89 2.25
CA ASN A 43 -8.36 11.04 1.11
C ASN A 43 -7.61 11.46 -0.17
N ALA A 44 -7.20 12.74 -0.30
CA ALA A 44 -6.29 13.15 -1.38
C ALA A 44 -4.96 12.39 -1.32
N ALA A 45 -4.36 12.31 -0.14
CA ALA A 45 -3.11 11.58 0.06
C ALA A 45 -3.29 10.06 -0.14
N HIS A 46 -4.42 9.47 0.30
CA HIS A 46 -4.71 8.06 0.07
C HIS A 46 -4.99 7.74 -1.41
N ALA A 47 -5.66 8.63 -2.14
CA ALA A 47 -5.88 8.48 -3.58
C ALA A 47 -4.55 8.62 -4.35
N ALA A 48 -3.73 9.63 -4.03
CA ALA A 48 -2.38 9.77 -4.57
C ALA A 48 -1.51 8.53 -4.28
N SER A 49 -1.65 7.93 -3.09
CA SER A 49 -0.98 6.67 -2.72
C SER A 49 -1.43 5.50 -3.62
N GLY A 50 -2.74 5.32 -3.81
CA GLY A 50 -3.29 4.30 -4.70
C GLY A 50 -2.79 4.45 -6.13
N TYR A 51 -2.82 5.69 -6.64
CA TYR A 51 -2.30 6.04 -7.96
C TYR A 51 -0.81 5.68 -8.10
N ALA A 52 0.01 6.10 -7.14
CA ALA A 52 1.45 5.86 -7.18
C ALA A 52 1.80 4.35 -7.17
N ARG A 53 1.11 3.57 -6.34
CA ARG A 53 1.38 2.13 -6.17
C ARG A 53 1.09 1.29 -7.41
N VAL A 54 0.17 1.72 -8.26
CA VAL A 54 -0.19 0.96 -9.48
C VAL A 54 0.38 1.55 -10.75
N SER A 55 0.66 2.87 -10.78
CA SER A 55 1.27 3.53 -11.95
C SER A 55 2.80 3.46 -11.96
N GLY A 56 3.43 3.24 -10.79
CA GLY A 56 4.88 3.37 -10.63
C GLY A 56 5.40 4.81 -10.69
N ARG A 57 4.52 5.81 -10.68
CA ARG A 57 4.84 7.24 -10.70
C ARG A 57 4.69 7.86 -9.33
N VAL A 58 5.25 9.06 -9.13
CA VAL A 58 5.03 9.83 -7.91
C VAL A 58 3.58 10.30 -7.86
N GLY A 59 2.88 10.03 -6.76
CA GLY A 59 1.54 10.56 -6.51
C GLY A 59 1.63 12.02 -6.04
N VAL A 60 0.68 12.85 -6.48
CA VAL A 60 0.66 14.27 -6.10
C VAL A 60 -0.66 14.61 -5.41
N CYS A 61 -0.60 15.23 -4.24
CA CYS A 61 -1.76 15.78 -3.59
C CYS A 61 -1.54 17.24 -3.17
N VAL A 62 -2.62 18.02 -3.17
CA VAL A 62 -2.60 19.47 -2.96
C VAL A 62 -3.68 19.88 -1.97
N ALA A 63 -3.33 20.71 -0.98
CA ALA A 63 -4.28 21.25 -0.02
C ALA A 63 -3.93 22.71 0.37
N THR A 64 -4.87 23.37 0.99
CA THR A 64 -4.66 24.71 1.58
C THR A 64 -3.92 24.63 2.91
N SER A 65 -3.64 25.78 3.52
CA SER A 65 -3.04 25.90 4.86
C SER A 65 -4.00 25.47 5.99
N GLY A 66 -3.51 25.49 7.21
CA GLY A 66 -4.29 25.22 8.42
C GLY A 66 -4.93 23.82 8.40
N PRO A 67 -6.26 23.72 8.53
CA PRO A 67 -6.94 22.42 8.60
C PRO A 67 -6.74 21.59 7.33
N GLY A 68 -6.62 22.18 6.15
CA GLY A 68 -6.36 21.45 4.91
C GLY A 68 -5.01 20.75 4.93
N ALA A 69 -3.97 21.45 5.38
CA ALA A 69 -2.63 20.88 5.53
C ALA A 69 -2.58 19.81 6.64
N THR A 70 -3.17 20.09 7.81
CA THR A 70 -3.15 19.13 8.93
C THR A 70 -3.94 17.86 8.66
N ASN A 71 -5.03 17.92 7.87
CA ASN A 71 -5.78 16.75 7.44
C ASN A 71 -4.96 15.79 6.55
N LEU A 72 -3.90 16.26 5.89
CA LEU A 72 -3.02 15.41 5.09
C LEU A 72 -2.12 14.50 5.94
N LEU A 73 -1.85 14.82 7.22
CA LEU A 73 -0.83 14.16 8.04
C LEU A 73 -1.02 12.64 8.13
N THR A 74 -2.23 12.16 8.35
CA THR A 74 -2.51 10.72 8.41
C THR A 74 -2.15 10.03 7.08
N GLY A 75 -2.49 10.65 5.95
CA GLY A 75 -2.17 10.13 4.63
C GLY A 75 -0.67 10.14 4.33
N ILE A 76 0.03 11.22 4.73
CA ILE A 76 1.48 11.34 4.62
C ILE A 76 2.16 10.23 5.46
N ALA A 77 1.76 10.07 6.72
CA ALA A 77 2.30 9.05 7.61
C ALA A 77 2.06 7.63 7.07
N SER A 78 0.88 7.37 6.52
CA SER A 78 0.55 6.09 5.86
C SER A 78 1.48 5.81 4.68
N ALA A 79 1.71 6.81 3.81
CA ALA A 79 2.61 6.70 2.68
C ALA A 79 4.08 6.50 3.10
N TYR A 80 4.53 7.20 4.14
CA TYR A 80 5.87 7.05 4.70
C TYR A 80 6.12 5.63 5.22
N MET A 81 5.18 5.12 6.02
CA MET A 81 5.26 3.78 6.58
C MET A 81 5.24 2.69 5.50
N ASP A 82 4.56 2.89 4.40
CA ASP A 82 4.46 1.93 3.29
C ASP A 82 5.45 2.19 2.15
N SER A 83 6.35 3.18 2.32
CA SER A 83 7.40 3.54 1.33
C SER A 83 6.80 3.91 -0.04
N ILE A 84 5.80 4.80 -0.03
CA ILE A 84 5.07 5.22 -1.24
C ILE A 84 5.55 6.62 -1.66
N PRO A 85 6.00 6.81 -2.90
CA PRO A 85 6.48 8.10 -3.36
C PRO A 85 5.32 9.08 -3.54
N LEU A 86 5.27 10.12 -2.72
CA LEU A 86 4.32 11.22 -2.81
C LEU A 86 5.04 12.57 -2.84
N VAL A 87 4.51 13.52 -3.60
CA VAL A 87 4.79 14.94 -3.46
C VAL A 87 3.52 15.61 -2.97
N VAL A 88 3.60 16.16 -1.76
CA VAL A 88 2.50 16.82 -1.07
C VAL A 88 2.72 18.32 -1.13
N ILE A 89 1.77 19.05 -1.69
CA ILE A 89 1.86 20.49 -1.85
C ILE A 89 0.83 21.16 -0.95
N THR A 90 1.29 22.03 -0.05
CA THR A 90 0.42 22.81 0.81
C THR A 90 0.56 24.30 0.50
N GLY A 91 -0.58 25.00 0.50
CA GLY A 91 -0.56 26.45 0.59
C GLY A 91 -0.22 26.88 2.02
N GLN A 92 0.37 28.06 2.16
CA GLN A 92 0.69 28.63 3.47
C GLN A 92 0.28 30.11 3.50
N VAL A 93 0.12 30.66 4.69
CA VAL A 93 -0.09 32.09 4.90
C VAL A 93 1.06 32.90 4.29
N ARG A 94 0.90 34.20 4.12
CA ARG A 94 1.97 35.06 3.59
C ARG A 94 3.26 34.92 4.38
N SER A 95 4.39 34.94 3.69
CA SER A 95 5.72 34.71 4.29
C SER A 95 6.08 35.73 5.40
N ASP A 96 5.56 36.96 5.33
CA ASP A 96 5.75 37.99 6.36
C ASP A 96 4.85 37.81 7.60
N LEU A 97 3.91 36.90 7.55
CA LEU A 97 2.99 36.56 8.64
C LEU A 97 3.35 35.25 9.37
N LEU A 98 4.32 34.52 8.87
CA LEU A 98 4.73 33.24 9.49
C LEU A 98 5.23 33.44 10.93
N GLY A 99 4.76 32.60 11.86
CA GLY A 99 5.07 32.66 13.28
C GLY A 99 4.31 33.74 14.05
N ARG A 100 3.17 34.21 13.53
CA ARG A 100 2.35 35.25 14.14
C ARG A 100 0.96 34.77 14.57
N ASP A 101 0.69 33.47 14.53
CA ASP A 101 -0.60 32.84 14.88
C ASP A 101 -1.78 33.44 14.11
N VAL A 102 -1.59 33.72 12.82
CA VAL A 102 -2.65 34.27 11.97
C VAL A 102 -3.64 33.19 11.52
N PHE A 103 -4.79 33.63 11.00
CA PHE A 103 -5.85 32.71 10.57
C PHE A 103 -5.34 31.65 9.61
N GLN A 104 -5.63 30.37 9.94
CA GLN A 104 -5.20 29.16 9.21
C GLN A 104 -3.68 29.01 9.05
N GLU A 105 -2.88 29.61 9.89
CA GLU A 105 -1.46 29.29 10.00
C GLU A 105 -1.29 27.93 10.70
N ALA A 106 -0.42 27.09 10.15
CA ALA A 106 0.03 25.84 10.79
C ALA A 106 1.48 25.56 10.38
N ASP A 107 2.32 25.20 11.34
CA ASP A 107 3.65 24.66 11.02
C ASP A 107 3.53 23.23 10.52
N ILE A 108 3.10 23.10 9.26
CA ILE A 108 2.93 21.79 8.63
C ILE A 108 4.28 21.13 8.33
N THR A 109 5.34 21.91 8.10
CA THR A 109 6.67 21.37 7.87
C THR A 109 7.20 20.67 9.10
N GLY A 110 7.08 21.30 10.28
CA GLY A 110 7.43 20.68 11.56
C GLY A 110 6.55 19.50 11.92
N ALA A 111 5.23 19.62 11.72
CA ALA A 111 4.30 18.53 12.00
C ALA A 111 4.48 17.29 11.12
N ALA A 112 4.90 17.46 9.86
CA ALA A 112 5.11 16.37 8.90
C ALA A 112 6.54 15.79 8.95
N GLU A 113 7.50 16.45 9.60
CA GLU A 113 8.92 16.04 9.61
C GLU A 113 9.14 14.55 9.94
N PRO A 114 8.52 13.96 10.98
CA PRO A 114 8.72 12.54 11.30
C PRO A 114 8.19 11.57 10.24
N PHE A 115 7.33 12.03 9.34
CA PHE A 115 6.61 11.22 8.36
C PHE A 115 6.95 11.58 6.91
N THR A 116 8.00 12.37 6.69
CA THR A 116 8.47 12.74 5.35
C THR A 116 9.94 12.40 5.17
N LYS A 117 10.36 12.20 3.94
CA LYS A 117 11.79 12.10 3.61
C LYS A 117 12.45 13.47 3.66
N HIS A 118 11.69 14.50 3.32
CA HIS A 118 12.09 15.90 3.42
C HIS A 118 10.87 16.82 3.37
N SER A 119 10.97 17.98 3.99
CA SER A 119 9.95 19.03 3.96
C SER A 119 10.59 20.35 3.55
N TYR A 120 9.97 21.04 2.60
CA TYR A 120 10.39 22.37 2.14
C TYR A 120 9.37 23.42 2.56
N ILE A 121 9.84 24.57 3.06
CA ILE A 121 9.09 25.82 3.03
C ILE A 121 9.73 26.74 2.00
N VAL A 122 8.96 27.21 1.02
CA VAL A 122 9.47 28.04 -0.08
C VAL A 122 9.60 29.50 0.38
N LYS A 123 10.83 29.94 0.63
CA LYS A 123 11.11 31.32 1.09
C LYS A 123 11.36 32.31 -0.05
N LYS A 124 11.67 31.83 -1.25
CA LYS A 124 11.89 32.63 -2.47
C LYS A 124 11.21 31.97 -3.65
N ALA A 125 10.39 32.70 -4.38
CA ALA A 125 9.69 32.17 -5.55
C ALA A 125 10.64 31.63 -6.64
N ALA A 126 11.83 32.22 -6.78
CA ALA A 126 12.85 31.72 -7.72
C ALA A 126 13.38 30.33 -7.40
N ASP A 127 13.20 29.82 -6.16
CA ASP A 127 13.61 28.47 -5.76
C ASP A 127 12.58 27.40 -6.19
N LEU A 128 11.37 27.76 -6.58
CA LEU A 128 10.30 26.80 -6.92
C LEU A 128 10.75 25.73 -7.94
N PRO A 129 11.41 26.07 -9.06
CA PRO A 129 11.84 25.05 -10.02
C PRO A 129 12.78 24.01 -9.39
N ARG A 130 13.76 24.47 -8.61
CA ARG A 130 14.71 23.62 -7.91
C ARG A 130 14.02 22.74 -6.86
N VAL A 131 13.18 23.34 -6.01
CA VAL A 131 12.48 22.64 -4.91
C VAL A 131 11.58 21.53 -5.47
N PHE A 132 10.81 21.80 -6.52
CA PHE A 132 9.97 20.76 -7.15
C PHE A 132 10.81 19.61 -7.70
N LYS A 133 11.87 19.92 -8.44
CA LYS A 133 12.74 18.89 -9.01
C LYS A 133 13.42 18.02 -7.95
N GLU A 134 13.93 18.65 -6.90
CA GLU A 134 14.51 17.94 -5.73
C GLU A 134 13.45 17.08 -5.02
N ALA A 135 12.23 17.59 -4.82
CA ALA A 135 11.15 16.87 -4.16
C ALA A 135 10.77 15.59 -4.89
N PHE A 136 10.60 15.66 -6.22
CA PHE A 136 10.30 14.47 -7.04
C PHE A 136 11.46 13.47 -7.01
N HIS A 137 12.70 13.95 -7.09
CA HIS A 137 13.89 13.11 -6.98
C HIS A 137 13.98 12.40 -5.63
N ILE A 138 13.81 13.13 -4.53
CA ILE A 138 13.86 12.55 -3.17
C ILE A 138 12.71 11.56 -2.97
N ALA A 139 11.48 11.89 -3.41
CA ALA A 139 10.32 11.02 -3.24
C ALA A 139 10.50 9.66 -3.93
N SER A 140 11.10 9.63 -5.13
CA SER A 140 11.18 8.46 -6.00
C SER A 140 12.45 7.63 -5.86
N THR A 141 13.54 8.17 -5.30
CA THR A 141 14.84 7.50 -5.24
C THR A 141 15.18 6.95 -3.86
N GLY A 142 16.12 5.99 -3.80
CA GLY A 142 16.40 5.25 -2.57
C GLY A 142 15.15 4.50 -2.10
N ARG A 143 14.87 4.46 -0.79
CA ARG A 143 13.57 4.04 -0.28
C ARG A 143 12.54 5.12 -0.64
N PRO A 144 11.51 4.82 -1.45
CA PRO A 144 10.49 5.82 -1.80
C PRO A 144 9.74 6.33 -0.56
N GLY A 145 9.20 7.54 -0.64
CA GLY A 145 8.43 8.11 0.46
C GLY A 145 7.95 9.53 0.16
N PRO A 146 7.11 10.11 1.03
CA PRO A 146 6.55 11.43 0.84
C PRO A 146 7.57 12.56 1.05
N VAL A 147 7.40 13.61 0.25
CA VAL A 147 8.08 14.91 0.39
C VAL A 147 7.02 15.99 0.41
N LEU A 148 7.12 16.91 1.38
CA LEU A 148 6.22 18.04 1.52
C LEU A 148 6.83 19.31 0.92
N ILE A 149 6.03 20.09 0.20
CA ILE A 149 6.38 21.43 -0.30
C ILE A 149 5.32 22.39 0.21
N ASP A 150 5.67 23.20 1.21
CA ASP A 150 4.83 24.24 1.77
C ASP A 150 5.12 25.58 1.10
N VAL A 151 4.10 26.20 0.48
CA VAL A 151 4.29 27.36 -0.40
C VAL A 151 3.45 28.54 0.07
N PRO A 152 4.07 29.56 0.70
CA PRO A 152 3.37 30.78 1.08
C PRO A 152 2.67 31.45 -0.11
N ILE A 153 1.44 31.96 0.13
CA ILE A 153 0.59 32.52 -0.94
C ILE A 153 1.27 33.66 -1.72
N ASP A 154 2.05 34.51 -1.05
CA ASP A 154 2.81 35.57 -1.71
C ASP A 154 3.94 35.01 -2.60
N MET A 155 4.49 33.83 -2.30
CA MET A 155 5.45 33.15 -3.17
C MET A 155 4.78 32.56 -4.41
N GLN A 156 3.53 32.10 -4.30
CA GLN A 156 2.75 31.61 -5.45
C GLN A 156 2.41 32.75 -6.43
N GLN A 157 2.26 33.97 -5.94
CA GLN A 157 1.86 35.16 -6.72
C GLN A 157 3.05 35.93 -7.31
N LYS A 158 4.28 35.71 -6.81
CA LYS A 158 5.46 36.42 -7.29
C LYS A 158 5.84 36.01 -8.70
N MET A 159 6.12 36.99 -9.55
CA MET A 159 6.76 36.79 -10.84
C MET A 159 8.20 36.35 -10.63
N ILE A 160 8.61 35.26 -11.32
CA ILE A 160 10.00 34.84 -11.41
C ILE A 160 10.56 35.29 -12.76
N GLY A 161 11.77 35.87 -12.77
CA GLY A 161 12.34 36.45 -14.00
C GLY A 161 12.71 35.35 -15.01
N GLU A 162 13.41 34.33 -14.58
CA GLU A 162 13.85 33.19 -15.41
C GLU A 162 13.31 31.87 -14.82
N PHE A 163 12.72 31.07 -15.69
CA PHE A 163 12.28 29.72 -15.33
C PHE A 163 13.25 28.70 -15.97
N ASP A 164 14.20 28.20 -15.16
CA ASP A 164 15.14 27.16 -15.58
C ASP A 164 14.86 25.85 -14.87
N TYR A 165 14.49 24.83 -15.65
CA TYR A 165 14.25 23.46 -15.17
C TYR A 165 15.29 22.47 -15.72
N SER A 166 16.33 22.95 -16.40
CA SER A 166 17.36 22.11 -17.04
C SER A 166 18.41 21.58 -16.08
N ARG A 167 18.65 22.30 -14.95
CA ARG A 167 19.71 21.96 -14.00
C ARG A 167 19.53 20.56 -13.43
N PRO A 168 20.57 19.73 -13.39
CA PRO A 168 20.50 18.43 -12.74
C PRO A 168 20.27 18.58 -11.23
N VAL A 169 19.66 17.55 -10.64
CA VAL A 169 19.55 17.47 -9.17
C VAL A 169 20.91 17.13 -8.58
N ASP A 170 21.42 17.97 -7.68
CA ASP A 170 22.63 17.73 -6.92
C ASP A 170 22.39 18.11 -5.45
N ILE A 171 22.02 17.12 -4.65
CA ILE A 171 21.76 17.29 -3.22
C ILE A 171 22.96 16.74 -2.45
N ILE A 172 23.59 17.63 -1.70
CA ILE A 172 24.73 17.27 -0.84
C ILE A 172 24.28 16.20 0.18
N GLY A 173 24.99 15.07 0.22
CA GLY A 173 24.70 13.98 1.16
C GLY A 173 23.59 13.03 0.75
N TYR A 174 22.82 13.32 -0.30
CA TYR A 174 21.79 12.41 -0.79
C TYR A 174 22.19 11.74 -2.12
N LYS A 175 22.83 10.58 -2.01
CA LYS A 175 23.29 9.76 -3.15
C LYS A 175 22.92 8.30 -2.93
N PRO A 176 21.66 7.90 -3.19
CA PRO A 176 21.19 6.54 -2.97
C PRO A 176 22.01 5.51 -3.76
N ARG A 177 22.43 4.45 -3.08
CA ARG A 177 23.13 3.33 -3.73
C ARG A 177 22.14 2.34 -4.30
N THR A 178 22.26 2.05 -5.59
CA THR A 178 21.39 1.07 -6.26
C THR A 178 22.10 -0.27 -6.50
N GLN A 179 23.42 -0.27 -6.62
CA GLN A 179 24.19 -1.50 -6.88
C GLN A 179 24.53 -2.22 -5.57
N GLY A 180 24.10 -3.48 -5.47
CA GLY A 180 24.49 -4.36 -4.37
C GLY A 180 26.00 -4.69 -4.41
N HIS A 181 26.62 -4.80 -3.21
CA HIS A 181 28.04 -5.12 -3.10
C HIS A 181 28.33 -6.54 -3.59
N SER A 182 29.17 -6.71 -4.62
CA SER A 182 29.39 -7.98 -5.32
C SER A 182 29.89 -9.12 -4.41
N LEU A 183 30.71 -8.80 -3.39
CA LEU A 183 31.16 -9.79 -2.39
C LEU A 183 30.00 -10.31 -1.53
N GLN A 184 29.05 -9.45 -1.14
CA GLN A 184 27.89 -9.88 -0.36
C GLN A 184 26.93 -10.72 -1.21
N ILE A 185 26.72 -10.35 -2.47
CA ILE A 185 25.93 -11.16 -3.41
C ILE A 185 26.57 -12.53 -3.62
N ARG A 186 27.90 -12.61 -3.75
CA ARG A 186 28.63 -13.88 -3.83
C ARG A 186 28.43 -14.74 -2.59
N LYS A 187 28.61 -14.15 -1.38
CA LYS A 187 28.36 -14.87 -0.11
C LYS A 187 26.92 -15.38 0.00
N ALA A 188 25.95 -14.62 -0.52
CA ALA A 188 24.55 -15.04 -0.54
C ALA A 188 24.34 -16.24 -1.47
N ALA A 189 24.94 -16.25 -2.67
CA ALA A 189 24.90 -17.39 -3.58
C ALA A 189 25.57 -18.63 -3.00
N GLU A 190 26.73 -18.48 -2.37
CA GLU A 190 27.44 -19.58 -1.67
C GLU A 190 26.60 -20.14 -0.51
N ALA A 191 25.93 -19.26 0.28
CA ALA A 191 25.06 -19.69 1.37
C ALA A 191 23.85 -20.47 0.85
N LEU A 192 23.28 -20.04 -0.28
CA LEU A 192 22.16 -20.72 -0.91
C LEU A 192 22.54 -22.09 -1.47
N ALA A 193 23.73 -22.21 -2.07
CA ALA A 193 24.26 -23.49 -2.56
C ALA A 193 24.54 -24.50 -1.44
N ALA A 194 24.81 -24.04 -0.23
CA ALA A 194 25.18 -24.88 0.92
C ALA A 194 24.01 -25.21 1.86
N CYS A 195 22.86 -24.53 1.74
CA CYS A 195 21.73 -24.73 2.66
C CYS A 195 20.89 -25.97 2.31
N LYS A 196 20.11 -26.42 3.29
CA LYS A 196 19.21 -27.59 3.15
C LYS A 196 17.72 -27.22 3.14
N ARG A 197 17.37 -26.09 3.75
CA ARG A 197 15.97 -25.65 3.94
C ARG A 197 15.81 -24.14 3.71
N PRO A 198 16.08 -23.67 2.47
CA PRO A 198 15.95 -22.25 2.17
C PRO A 198 14.49 -21.81 2.06
N VAL A 199 14.22 -20.56 2.48
CA VAL A 199 12.95 -19.86 2.27
C VAL A 199 13.23 -18.42 1.89
N LEU A 200 12.49 -17.88 0.90
CA LEU A 200 12.49 -16.46 0.56
C LEU A 200 11.24 -15.79 1.13
N CYS A 201 11.39 -14.61 1.72
CA CYS A 201 10.29 -13.73 2.12
C CYS A 201 10.25 -12.51 1.22
N ALA A 202 9.23 -12.40 0.36
CA ALA A 202 9.01 -11.27 -0.51
C ALA A 202 8.24 -10.16 0.21
N GLY A 203 8.78 -8.95 0.21
CA GLY A 203 8.13 -7.76 0.79
C GLY A 203 7.66 -6.76 -0.27
N GLY A 204 7.14 -5.60 0.18
CA GLY A 204 6.67 -4.51 -0.67
C GLY A 204 7.75 -3.93 -1.58
N GLY A 205 9.02 -4.05 -1.20
CA GLY A 205 10.16 -3.61 -2.01
C GLY A 205 10.27 -4.30 -3.37
N VAL A 206 9.64 -5.47 -3.55
CA VAL A 206 9.54 -6.13 -4.87
C VAL A 206 8.82 -5.22 -5.87
N PHE A 207 7.69 -4.65 -5.45
CA PHE A 207 6.90 -3.75 -6.30
C PHE A 207 7.58 -2.39 -6.48
N SER A 208 8.14 -1.83 -5.40
CA SER A 208 8.82 -0.53 -5.47
C SER A 208 10.04 -0.55 -6.39
N ALA A 209 10.70 -1.71 -6.55
CA ALA A 209 11.83 -1.91 -7.44
C ALA A 209 11.42 -2.39 -8.84
N GLY A 210 10.13 -2.65 -9.12
CA GLY A 210 9.68 -3.32 -10.34
C GLY A 210 10.36 -4.67 -10.55
N ALA A 211 10.53 -5.44 -9.46
CA ALA A 211 11.34 -6.65 -9.40
C ALA A 211 10.53 -7.95 -9.53
N GLU A 212 9.22 -7.89 -9.87
CA GLU A 212 8.32 -9.05 -9.89
C GLU A 212 8.84 -10.15 -10.83
N GLN A 213 9.24 -9.79 -12.04
CA GLN A 213 9.80 -10.74 -13.02
C GLN A 213 11.14 -11.30 -12.57
N ALA A 214 12.03 -10.46 -12.02
CA ALA A 214 13.32 -10.92 -11.51
C ALA A 214 13.17 -11.84 -10.29
N LEU A 215 12.20 -11.56 -9.41
CA LEU A 215 11.84 -12.44 -8.29
C LEU A 215 11.36 -13.79 -8.81
N ARG A 216 10.43 -13.79 -9.76
CA ARG A 216 9.87 -15.01 -10.33
C ARG A 216 10.97 -15.87 -10.99
N ALA A 217 11.81 -15.26 -11.84
CA ALA A 217 12.90 -15.96 -12.49
C ALA A 217 13.88 -16.58 -11.48
N PHE A 218 14.24 -15.85 -10.42
CA PHE A 218 15.10 -16.37 -9.35
C PHE A 218 14.45 -17.53 -8.58
N VAL A 219 13.18 -17.38 -8.20
CA VAL A 219 12.42 -18.40 -7.47
C VAL A 219 12.27 -19.67 -8.29
N GLU A 220 11.94 -19.56 -9.56
CA GLU A 220 11.76 -20.71 -10.48
C GLU A 220 13.10 -21.41 -10.76
N GLN A 221 14.17 -20.66 -11.02
CA GLN A 221 15.50 -21.23 -11.29
C GLN A 221 16.03 -22.03 -10.09
N VAL A 222 15.89 -21.50 -8.86
CA VAL A 222 16.42 -22.14 -7.65
C VAL A 222 15.43 -23.14 -7.06
N ASN A 223 14.20 -23.24 -7.56
CA ASN A 223 13.09 -23.99 -6.99
C ASN A 223 12.84 -23.59 -5.52
N LEU A 224 12.79 -22.28 -5.24
CA LEU A 224 12.88 -21.69 -3.91
C LEU A 224 11.50 -21.47 -3.26
N PRO A 225 11.14 -22.18 -2.18
CA PRO A 225 9.90 -21.91 -1.44
C PRO A 225 9.83 -20.45 -0.97
N THR A 226 8.72 -19.80 -1.26
CA THR A 226 8.56 -18.36 -1.07
C THR A 226 7.34 -18.04 -0.20
N VAL A 227 7.52 -17.18 0.79
CA VAL A 227 6.45 -16.57 1.58
C VAL A 227 6.40 -15.08 1.25
N SER A 228 5.32 -14.41 1.60
CA SER A 228 5.22 -12.96 1.46
C SER A 228 4.86 -12.27 2.78
N THR A 229 5.31 -11.04 2.96
CA THR A 229 4.66 -10.14 3.92
C THR A 229 3.30 -9.69 3.34
N MET A 230 2.44 -9.05 4.13
CA MET A 230 1.18 -8.48 3.63
C MET A 230 1.42 -7.53 2.44
N MET A 231 2.48 -6.71 2.49
CA MET A 231 2.85 -5.79 1.42
C MET A 231 3.46 -6.47 0.19
N GLY A 232 3.86 -7.74 0.32
CA GLY A 232 4.42 -8.56 -0.75
C GLY A 232 3.39 -9.48 -1.43
N ILE A 233 2.12 -9.46 -1.02
CA ILE A 233 1.06 -10.26 -1.63
C ILE A 233 0.92 -9.90 -3.12
N GLY A 234 0.97 -10.91 -3.99
CA GLY A 234 0.94 -10.74 -5.44
C GLY A 234 2.33 -10.60 -6.10
N ALA A 235 3.43 -10.46 -5.32
CA ALA A 235 4.79 -10.48 -5.88
C ALA A 235 5.11 -11.82 -6.58
N LEU A 236 4.53 -12.89 -6.07
CA LEU A 236 4.43 -14.20 -6.73
C LEU A 236 2.95 -14.59 -6.76
N PRO A 237 2.39 -15.02 -7.91
CA PRO A 237 0.98 -15.39 -8.00
C PRO A 237 0.57 -16.38 -6.91
N THR A 238 -0.63 -16.23 -6.36
CA THR A 238 -1.11 -17.10 -5.26
C THR A 238 -1.13 -18.58 -5.66
N ALA A 239 -1.42 -18.87 -6.92
CA ALA A 239 -1.46 -20.25 -7.45
C ALA A 239 -0.08 -20.84 -7.75
N HIS A 240 1.00 -20.03 -7.71
CA HIS A 240 2.34 -20.50 -8.00
C HIS A 240 2.74 -21.64 -7.03
N PRO A 241 3.29 -22.76 -7.51
CA PRO A 241 3.59 -23.94 -6.66
C PRO A 241 4.45 -23.62 -5.44
N LEU A 242 5.43 -22.74 -5.60
CA LEU A 242 6.38 -22.34 -4.55
C LEU A 242 5.87 -21.21 -3.65
N ASN A 243 4.70 -20.63 -3.90
CA ASN A 243 4.10 -19.62 -3.03
C ASN A 243 3.42 -20.30 -1.83
N LEU A 244 3.97 -20.14 -0.64
CA LEU A 244 3.46 -20.74 0.60
C LEU A 244 2.44 -19.85 1.34
N GLY A 245 2.17 -18.65 0.82
CA GLY A 245 1.22 -17.68 1.39
C GLY A 245 1.88 -16.61 2.28
N MET A 246 1.04 -15.89 3.01
CA MET A 246 1.45 -14.78 3.87
C MET A 246 2.08 -15.26 5.18
N LEU A 247 3.22 -14.65 5.54
CA LEU A 247 3.92 -14.81 6.82
C LEU A 247 3.36 -13.83 7.86
N GLY A 248 3.40 -14.20 9.12
CA GLY A 248 3.16 -13.32 10.25
C GLY A 248 2.03 -13.76 11.18
N SER A 249 1.68 -12.90 12.15
CA SER A 249 0.67 -13.16 13.18
C SER A 249 -0.72 -13.45 12.59
N HIS A 250 -1.03 -12.86 11.45
CA HIS A 250 -2.27 -13.10 10.70
C HIS A 250 -2.03 -13.91 9.41
N GLY A 251 -0.85 -14.50 9.27
CA GLY A 251 -0.48 -15.33 8.12
C GLY A 251 -0.84 -16.80 8.29
N GLY A 252 -0.76 -17.52 7.18
CA GLY A 252 -1.06 -18.95 7.13
C GLY A 252 -0.05 -19.83 7.87
N ALA A 253 -0.52 -20.90 8.51
CA ALA A 253 0.34 -21.88 9.19
C ALA A 253 1.45 -22.47 8.28
N PRO A 254 1.23 -22.74 6.97
CA PRO A 254 2.28 -23.23 6.09
C PRO A 254 3.47 -22.27 5.97
N ALA A 255 3.20 -20.97 5.75
CA ALA A 255 4.23 -19.95 5.64
C ALA A 255 5.03 -19.80 6.94
N ASN A 256 4.33 -19.67 8.06
CA ASN A 256 4.95 -19.54 9.38
C ASN A 256 5.83 -20.75 9.74
N LYS A 257 5.35 -21.99 9.46
CA LYS A 257 6.12 -23.20 9.71
C LYS A 257 7.33 -23.33 8.79
N ALA A 258 7.22 -22.95 7.52
CA ALA A 258 8.34 -22.98 6.59
C ALA A 258 9.49 -22.08 7.07
N VAL A 259 9.19 -20.84 7.46
CA VAL A 259 10.21 -19.90 8.00
C VAL A 259 10.79 -20.40 9.32
N ARG A 260 9.98 -20.98 10.20
CA ARG A 260 10.44 -21.56 11.47
C ARG A 260 11.40 -22.73 11.28
N ASP A 261 11.14 -23.59 10.28
CA ASP A 261 11.88 -24.83 10.03
C ASP A 261 13.09 -24.58 9.08
N ALA A 262 13.23 -23.39 8.51
CA ALA A 262 14.30 -22.99 7.59
C ALA A 262 15.68 -22.95 8.26
N ASP A 263 16.74 -23.22 7.48
CA ASP A 263 18.14 -22.99 7.85
C ASP A 263 18.77 -21.79 7.11
N LEU A 264 18.09 -21.30 6.05
CA LEU A 264 18.41 -20.07 5.36
C LEU A 264 17.12 -19.29 5.09
N VAL A 265 17.09 -18.01 5.47
CA VAL A 265 15.97 -17.10 5.18
C VAL A 265 16.51 -15.90 4.40
N ILE A 266 15.90 -15.64 3.23
CA ILE A 266 16.20 -14.46 2.40
C ILE A 266 15.07 -13.46 2.57
N MET A 267 15.33 -12.31 3.21
CA MET A 267 14.40 -11.19 3.29
C MET A 267 14.62 -10.28 2.07
N ALA A 268 13.69 -10.27 1.13
CA ALA A 268 13.80 -9.57 -0.15
C ALA A 268 12.86 -8.36 -0.18
N GLY A 269 13.39 -7.15 0.05
CA GLY A 269 12.62 -5.91 0.11
C GLY A 269 11.51 -5.96 1.18
N ALA A 270 11.80 -6.60 2.31
CA ALA A 270 10.87 -6.84 3.41
C ALA A 270 11.40 -6.23 4.70
N ARG A 271 10.71 -5.21 5.22
CA ARG A 271 10.92 -4.74 6.58
C ARG A 271 10.47 -5.83 7.56
N VAL A 272 11.31 -6.22 8.47
CA VAL A 272 10.99 -7.25 9.46
C VAL A 272 10.20 -6.60 10.60
N GLY A 273 8.93 -6.23 10.33
CA GLY A 273 8.03 -5.69 11.34
C GLY A 273 7.44 -6.77 12.24
N ASP A 274 6.94 -6.37 13.41
CA ASP A 274 6.36 -7.23 14.44
C ASP A 274 5.17 -8.08 13.94
N ARG A 275 4.38 -7.55 13.01
CA ARG A 275 3.25 -8.27 12.41
C ARG A 275 3.68 -9.37 11.44
N ALA A 276 4.82 -9.19 10.78
CA ALA A 276 5.38 -10.20 9.89
C ALA A 276 6.21 -11.25 10.65
N VAL A 277 6.92 -10.84 11.70
CA VAL A 277 7.79 -11.73 12.49
C VAL A 277 7.65 -11.37 13.97
N ALA A 278 6.84 -12.12 14.70
CA ALA A 278 6.58 -11.85 16.12
C ALA A 278 7.83 -12.03 17.03
N ALA A 279 8.77 -12.88 16.63
CA ALA A 279 10.00 -13.14 17.39
C ALA A 279 11.22 -13.21 16.45
N PRO A 280 11.68 -12.06 15.92
CA PRO A 280 12.74 -12.02 14.90
C PRO A 280 14.06 -12.68 15.35
N GLY A 281 14.45 -12.50 16.60
CA GLY A 281 15.65 -13.11 17.17
C GLY A 281 15.68 -14.64 17.07
N GLN A 282 14.52 -15.30 17.16
CA GLN A 282 14.44 -16.76 17.04
C GLN A 282 14.72 -17.28 15.62
N ILE A 283 14.48 -16.47 14.60
CA ILE A 283 14.85 -16.84 13.22
C ILE A 283 16.38 -16.86 13.10
N ALA A 284 17.05 -15.80 13.51
CA ALA A 284 18.50 -15.67 13.36
C ALA A 284 19.33 -16.68 14.19
N THR A 285 18.74 -17.26 15.24
CA THR A 285 19.42 -18.33 16.01
C THR A 285 19.36 -19.69 15.33
N ARG A 286 18.44 -19.89 14.39
CA ARG A 286 18.19 -21.18 13.73
C ARG A 286 18.55 -21.17 12.24
N ALA A 287 18.45 -20.03 11.61
CA ALA A 287 18.69 -19.85 10.19
C ALA A 287 19.73 -18.75 9.92
N LYS A 288 20.55 -18.96 8.89
CA LYS A 288 21.31 -17.88 8.32
C LYS A 288 20.36 -16.88 7.66
N VAL A 289 20.54 -15.57 7.89
CA VAL A 289 19.69 -14.53 7.35
C VAL A 289 20.44 -13.71 6.32
N ILE A 290 19.89 -13.66 5.10
CA ILE A 290 20.25 -12.72 4.04
C ILE A 290 19.19 -11.62 4.03
N HIS A 291 19.58 -10.35 4.10
CA HIS A 291 18.64 -9.24 4.02
C HIS A 291 19.00 -8.32 2.86
N ILE A 292 18.11 -8.19 1.90
CA ILE A 292 18.26 -7.36 0.70
C ILE A 292 17.29 -6.20 0.83
N ASP A 293 17.82 -4.99 0.96
CA ASP A 293 17.01 -3.77 1.02
C ASP A 293 17.75 -2.61 0.37
N ILE A 294 17.00 -1.63 -0.15
CA ILE A 294 17.57 -0.39 -0.69
C ILE A 294 17.96 0.58 0.42
N ASP A 295 17.32 0.48 1.58
CA ASP A 295 17.54 1.32 2.74
C ASP A 295 18.52 0.65 3.73
N PRO A 296 19.74 1.20 3.88
CA PRO A 296 20.71 0.64 4.83
C PRO A 296 20.22 0.68 6.29
N ALA A 297 19.29 1.59 6.63
CA ALA A 297 18.74 1.70 7.98
C ALA A 297 17.77 0.55 8.35
N GLU A 298 17.21 -0.15 7.38
CA GLU A 298 16.37 -1.33 7.63
C GLU A 298 17.19 -2.60 7.87
N ILE A 299 18.43 -2.65 7.35
CA ILE A 299 19.29 -3.82 7.50
C ILE A 299 19.71 -4.01 8.96
N GLY A 300 19.29 -5.13 9.54
CA GLY A 300 19.65 -5.47 10.92
C GLY A 300 18.88 -4.72 12.00
N LYS A 301 17.91 -3.87 11.64
CA LYS A 301 17.12 -3.06 12.58
C LYS A 301 16.32 -3.93 13.57
N ASN A 302 15.58 -4.91 13.05
CA ASN A 302 14.67 -5.76 13.84
C ASN A 302 15.10 -7.24 13.89
N LEU A 303 16.00 -7.65 13.00
CA LEU A 303 16.45 -9.04 12.86
C LEU A 303 17.96 -9.06 12.66
N PRO A 304 18.73 -9.81 13.47
CA PRO A 304 20.16 -10.00 13.22
C PRO A 304 20.41 -10.55 11.83
N VAL A 305 21.31 -9.94 11.08
CA VAL A 305 21.57 -10.25 9.67
C VAL A 305 22.99 -10.80 9.51
N HIS A 306 23.12 -11.94 8.83
CA HIS A 306 24.38 -12.59 8.53
C HIS A 306 25.03 -12.08 7.23
N ILE A 307 24.18 -11.81 6.22
CA ILE A 307 24.63 -11.32 4.91
C ILE A 307 23.77 -10.11 4.52
N PRO A 308 24.24 -8.88 4.80
CA PRO A 308 23.55 -7.66 4.40
C PRO A 308 23.83 -7.34 2.92
N ILE A 309 22.78 -6.99 2.15
CA ILE A 309 22.93 -6.52 0.78
C ILE A 309 22.10 -5.23 0.64
N VAL A 310 22.78 -4.08 0.62
CA VAL A 310 22.17 -2.79 0.33
C VAL A 310 22.20 -2.56 -1.17
N GLY A 311 21.03 -2.44 -1.82
CA GLY A 311 20.94 -2.23 -3.26
C GLY A 311 19.51 -2.39 -3.79
N ASP A 312 19.33 -1.99 -5.05
CA ASP A 312 18.08 -2.18 -5.79
C ASP A 312 17.77 -3.66 -5.95
N LEU A 313 16.55 -4.05 -5.54
CA LEU A 313 16.18 -5.46 -5.45
C LEU A 313 16.17 -6.16 -6.82
N ARG A 314 15.74 -5.47 -7.89
CA ARG A 314 15.74 -6.04 -9.25
C ARG A 314 17.16 -6.35 -9.71
N GLN A 315 18.11 -5.43 -9.50
CA GLN A 315 19.50 -5.63 -9.86
C GLN A 315 20.14 -6.75 -9.04
N VAL A 316 19.90 -6.79 -7.72
CA VAL A 316 20.43 -7.82 -6.83
C VAL A 316 19.88 -9.20 -7.18
N LEU A 317 18.56 -9.34 -7.42
CA LEU A 317 17.96 -10.62 -7.82
C LEU A 317 18.48 -11.09 -9.18
N THR A 318 18.62 -10.19 -10.16
CA THR A 318 19.20 -10.53 -11.48
C THR A 318 20.62 -11.07 -11.33
N GLU A 319 21.46 -10.44 -10.49
CA GLU A 319 22.84 -10.91 -10.29
C GLU A 319 22.88 -12.21 -9.44
N LEU A 320 21.97 -12.40 -8.48
CA LEU A 320 21.83 -13.66 -7.75
C LEU A 320 21.43 -14.80 -8.69
N THR A 321 20.44 -14.59 -9.58
CA THR A 321 20.03 -15.57 -10.59
C THR A 321 21.23 -16.04 -11.41
N ARG A 322 22.05 -15.10 -11.91
CA ARG A 322 23.26 -15.43 -12.67
C ARG A 322 24.28 -16.23 -11.85
N ARG A 323 24.46 -15.93 -10.56
CA ARG A 323 25.46 -16.60 -9.69
C ARG A 323 24.99 -17.92 -9.11
N THR A 324 23.71 -18.20 -9.18
CA THR A 324 23.11 -19.47 -8.69
C THR A 324 22.71 -20.39 -9.83
N GLU A 325 23.31 -20.23 -11.01
CA GLU A 325 23.09 -21.16 -12.12
C GLU A 325 23.47 -22.59 -11.68
N GLY A 326 22.56 -23.55 -11.89
CA GLY A 326 22.70 -24.93 -11.45
C GLY A 326 22.45 -25.19 -9.96
N VAL A 327 22.19 -24.16 -9.15
CA VAL A 327 21.81 -24.31 -7.74
C VAL A 327 20.32 -24.51 -7.64
N GLN A 328 19.88 -25.56 -6.91
CA GLN A 328 18.47 -25.80 -6.60
C GLN A 328 18.28 -26.12 -5.12
N ALA A 329 17.15 -25.69 -4.57
CA ALA A 329 16.74 -26.08 -3.23
C ALA A 329 16.50 -27.61 -3.20
N PRO A 330 16.84 -28.30 -2.09
CA PRO A 330 16.66 -29.74 -1.98
C PRO A 330 15.20 -30.17 -2.19
N ASP A 331 14.96 -31.10 -3.10
CA ASP A 331 13.61 -31.58 -3.48
C ASP A 331 12.79 -32.09 -2.31
N GLU A 332 13.42 -32.76 -1.34
CA GLU A 332 12.74 -33.26 -0.14
C GLU A 332 12.12 -32.11 0.66
N TRP A 333 12.89 -31.03 0.83
CA TRP A 333 12.41 -29.82 1.51
C TRP A 333 11.26 -29.16 0.76
N VAL A 334 11.44 -28.93 -0.54
CA VAL A 334 10.43 -28.30 -1.39
C VAL A 334 9.12 -29.08 -1.34
N ARG A 335 9.18 -30.40 -1.55
CA ARG A 335 8.00 -31.27 -1.46
C ARG A 335 7.33 -31.17 -0.09
N ALA A 336 8.09 -31.25 1.00
CA ALA A 336 7.53 -31.20 2.35
C ALA A 336 6.73 -29.90 2.65
N VAL A 337 7.22 -28.74 2.20
CA VAL A 337 6.53 -27.46 2.45
C VAL A 337 5.35 -27.25 1.49
N VAL A 338 5.47 -27.67 0.24
CA VAL A 338 4.39 -27.60 -0.77
C VAL A 338 3.22 -28.51 -0.36
N ASP A 339 3.49 -29.76 0.01
CA ASP A 339 2.46 -30.71 0.49
C ASP A 339 1.74 -30.18 1.75
N ARG A 340 2.50 -29.54 2.65
CA ARG A 340 1.93 -28.89 3.84
C ARG A 340 0.95 -27.78 3.45
N ARG A 341 1.31 -26.94 2.48
CA ARG A 341 0.44 -25.88 1.95
C ARG A 341 -0.82 -26.47 1.31
N GLN A 342 -0.67 -27.48 0.46
CA GLN A 342 -1.82 -28.11 -0.21
C GLN A 342 -2.81 -28.69 0.79
N ARG A 343 -2.32 -29.44 1.81
CA ARG A 343 -3.15 -29.98 2.89
C ARG A 343 -3.86 -28.90 3.70
N TYR A 344 -3.21 -27.75 3.92
CA TYR A 344 -3.82 -26.63 4.61
C TYR A 344 -4.91 -25.97 3.76
N ALA A 345 -4.66 -25.76 2.47
CA ALA A 345 -5.61 -25.14 1.54
C ALA A 345 -6.85 -26.00 1.27
N ALA A 346 -6.72 -27.34 1.38
CA ALA A 346 -7.80 -28.30 1.18
C ALA A 346 -8.77 -28.38 2.38
N LYS A 347 -8.51 -27.70 3.49
CA LYS A 347 -9.44 -27.66 4.63
C LYS A 347 -10.77 -27.03 4.22
N PRO A 348 -11.90 -27.69 4.52
CA PRO A 348 -13.20 -27.14 4.20
C PRO A 348 -13.48 -25.89 5.03
N ILE A 349 -14.18 -24.94 4.42
CA ILE A 349 -14.72 -23.77 5.12
C ILE A 349 -16.23 -24.01 5.21
N PRO A 350 -16.77 -24.27 6.41
CA PRO A 350 -18.21 -24.50 6.58
C PRO A 350 -19.01 -23.22 6.28
N PRO A 351 -20.18 -23.31 5.66
CA PRO A 351 -21.08 -22.17 5.49
C PRO A 351 -21.58 -21.67 6.84
N VAL A 352 -22.01 -20.42 6.86
CA VAL A 352 -22.60 -19.75 8.03
C VAL A 352 -24.05 -19.42 7.69
N GLU A 353 -25.00 -20.04 8.37
CA GLU A 353 -26.43 -19.84 8.11
C GLU A 353 -26.84 -18.37 8.38
N GLY A 354 -27.56 -17.76 7.41
CA GLY A 354 -28.06 -16.39 7.52
C GLY A 354 -26.98 -15.30 7.35
N TYR A 355 -25.74 -15.69 6.98
CA TYR A 355 -24.64 -14.76 6.78
C TYR A 355 -23.76 -15.16 5.58
N VAL A 356 -23.05 -14.17 5.05
CA VAL A 356 -21.96 -14.42 4.11
C VAL A 356 -20.75 -14.95 4.88
N GLU A 357 -20.23 -16.11 4.49
CA GLU A 357 -18.97 -16.61 5.00
C GLU A 357 -17.81 -15.90 4.27
N PRO A 358 -17.01 -15.05 4.94
CA PRO A 358 -16.14 -14.10 4.27
C PRO A 358 -14.95 -14.74 3.54
N LYS A 359 -14.43 -15.87 4.02
CA LYS A 359 -13.27 -16.54 3.41
C LYS A 359 -13.64 -17.17 2.06
N SER A 360 -14.79 -17.84 1.98
CA SER A 360 -15.34 -18.38 0.73
C SER A 360 -15.76 -17.27 -0.22
N PHE A 361 -16.33 -16.17 0.31
CA PHE A 361 -16.65 -14.99 -0.47
C PHE A 361 -15.39 -14.42 -1.17
N MET A 362 -14.27 -14.25 -0.45
CA MET A 362 -13.03 -13.76 -1.05
C MET A 362 -12.49 -14.67 -2.14
N ARG A 363 -12.61 -15.98 -1.99
CA ARG A 363 -12.24 -16.96 -3.04
C ARG A 363 -13.14 -16.79 -4.27
N THR A 364 -14.44 -16.64 -4.07
CA THR A 364 -15.41 -16.44 -5.14
C THR A 364 -15.17 -15.12 -5.87
N LEU A 365 -14.97 -14.02 -5.13
CA LEU A 365 -14.65 -12.70 -5.69
C LEU A 365 -13.37 -12.78 -6.56
N SER A 366 -12.31 -13.38 -6.04
CA SER A 366 -11.05 -13.50 -6.78
C SER A 366 -11.18 -14.33 -8.05
N GLY A 367 -12.03 -15.36 -8.05
CA GLY A 367 -12.29 -16.20 -9.22
C GLY A 367 -13.05 -15.46 -10.34
N ARG A 368 -13.90 -14.47 -9.98
CA ARG A 368 -14.72 -13.71 -10.91
C ARG A 368 -14.05 -12.43 -11.43
N MET A 369 -13.18 -11.81 -10.66
CA MET A 369 -12.46 -10.62 -11.10
C MET A 369 -11.43 -10.98 -12.18
N GLN A 370 -11.02 -9.99 -12.98
CA GLN A 370 -9.96 -10.12 -13.98
C GLN A 370 -8.62 -10.51 -13.33
N ALA A 371 -7.75 -11.17 -14.09
CA ALA A 371 -6.46 -11.67 -13.58
C ALA A 371 -5.56 -10.54 -13.07
N ASP A 372 -5.61 -9.39 -13.74
CA ASP A 372 -4.80 -8.20 -13.49
C ASP A 372 -5.51 -7.13 -12.63
N CYS A 373 -6.59 -7.51 -11.92
CA CYS A 373 -7.37 -6.62 -11.08
C CYS A 373 -6.55 -6.00 -9.94
N VAL A 374 -7.07 -4.89 -9.40
CA VAL A 374 -6.54 -4.25 -8.20
C VAL A 374 -7.52 -4.45 -7.05
N LEU A 375 -7.06 -5.03 -5.96
CA LEU A 375 -7.81 -5.17 -4.72
C LEU A 375 -7.25 -4.20 -3.68
N CYS A 376 -8.08 -3.25 -3.22
CA CYS A 376 -7.76 -2.33 -2.14
C CYS A 376 -8.46 -2.81 -0.86
N ALA A 377 -7.73 -3.42 0.07
CA ALA A 377 -8.28 -3.92 1.32
C ALA A 377 -8.10 -2.89 2.44
N ASP A 378 -9.19 -2.57 3.13
CA ASP A 378 -9.17 -1.71 4.31
C ASP A 378 -8.71 -2.45 5.55
N VAL A 379 -8.32 -1.72 6.58
CA VAL A 379 -7.82 -2.27 7.85
C VAL A 379 -8.96 -2.87 8.67
N GLY A 380 -8.75 -4.07 9.19
CA GLY A 380 -9.72 -4.83 9.98
C GLY A 380 -9.73 -6.32 9.62
N GLN A 381 -10.78 -7.04 10.06
CA GLN A 381 -10.93 -8.47 9.73
C GLN A 381 -11.01 -8.70 8.21
N ASN A 382 -11.69 -7.81 7.47
CA ASN A 382 -11.75 -7.81 6.01
C ASN A 382 -10.37 -7.81 5.35
N GLN A 383 -9.37 -7.13 5.93
CA GLN A 383 -7.98 -7.14 5.46
C GLN A 383 -7.38 -8.55 5.53
N ILE A 384 -7.61 -9.23 6.65
CA ILE A 384 -7.06 -10.56 6.90
C ILE A 384 -7.72 -11.61 6.01
N TRP A 385 -9.05 -11.54 5.86
CA TRP A 385 -9.76 -12.43 4.92
C TRP A 385 -9.30 -12.20 3.48
N SER A 386 -9.17 -10.94 3.06
CA SER A 386 -8.65 -10.59 1.73
C SER A 386 -7.23 -11.10 1.53
N ALA A 387 -6.32 -10.86 2.48
CA ALA A 387 -4.92 -11.23 2.38
C ALA A 387 -4.68 -12.75 2.29
N ASN A 388 -5.50 -13.55 2.97
CA ASN A 388 -5.33 -15.01 3.04
C ASN A 388 -6.18 -15.78 2.00
N HIS A 389 -7.30 -15.20 1.52
CA HIS A 389 -8.27 -15.96 0.72
C HIS A 389 -8.56 -15.37 -0.66
N PHE A 390 -8.14 -14.13 -0.95
CA PHE A 390 -8.19 -13.59 -2.31
C PHE A 390 -6.97 -14.07 -3.10
N ALA A 391 -7.20 -14.81 -4.17
CA ALA A 391 -6.12 -15.35 -5.01
C ALA A 391 -5.61 -14.27 -5.99
N MET A 392 -4.50 -13.60 -5.65
CA MET A 392 -3.84 -12.69 -6.59
C MET A 392 -3.17 -13.48 -7.72
N ARG A 393 -3.41 -13.04 -8.96
CA ARG A 393 -2.83 -13.64 -10.17
C ARG A 393 -1.77 -12.71 -10.77
N GLU A 394 -2.17 -11.73 -11.58
CA GLU A 394 -1.29 -10.74 -12.24
C GLU A 394 -1.56 -9.33 -11.72
N GLY A 395 -2.49 -9.19 -10.78
CA GLY A 395 -2.96 -7.91 -10.25
C GLY A 395 -2.15 -7.41 -9.07
N ARG A 396 -2.76 -6.46 -8.32
CA ARG A 396 -2.14 -5.81 -7.17
C ARG A 396 -3.04 -5.88 -5.93
N PHE A 397 -2.44 -6.22 -4.80
CA PHE A 397 -3.06 -6.10 -3.48
C PHE A 397 -2.55 -4.82 -2.80
N LEU A 398 -3.45 -3.91 -2.47
CA LEU A 398 -3.14 -2.63 -1.83
C LEU A 398 -3.80 -2.55 -0.46
N THR A 399 -3.08 -2.07 0.53
CA THR A 399 -3.60 -1.82 1.88
C THR A 399 -2.70 -0.86 2.63
N SER A 400 -3.15 -0.27 3.73
CA SER A 400 -2.31 0.46 4.68
C SER A 400 -1.67 -0.55 5.63
N GLY A 401 -0.49 -1.04 5.26
CA GLY A 401 0.17 -2.14 5.97
C GLY A 401 0.99 -1.70 7.18
N GLY A 402 1.65 -0.55 7.09
CA GLY A 402 2.54 -0.04 8.14
C GLY A 402 1.83 0.80 9.19
N MET A 403 0.97 1.72 8.76
CA MET A 403 0.23 2.62 9.66
C MET A 403 -1.09 2.00 10.14
N GLY A 404 -1.70 1.11 9.34
CA GLY A 404 -2.96 0.49 9.69
C GLY A 404 -4.15 1.47 9.68
N THR A 405 -4.19 2.34 8.67
CA THR A 405 -5.20 3.41 8.58
C THR A 405 -6.52 2.86 8.08
N MET A 406 -7.57 2.91 8.90
CA MET A 406 -8.96 2.68 8.50
C MET A 406 -9.44 3.81 7.58
N GLY A 407 -10.29 3.48 6.60
CA GLY A 407 -10.76 4.41 5.57
C GLY A 407 -9.82 4.56 4.37
N TYR A 408 -8.76 3.74 4.29
CA TYR A 408 -7.77 3.77 3.20
C TYR A 408 -8.31 3.24 1.87
N SER A 409 -9.14 2.20 1.88
CA SER A 409 -9.42 1.38 0.68
C SER A 409 -10.15 2.13 -0.43
N ILE A 410 -11.19 2.90 -0.11
CA ILE A 410 -12.01 3.61 -1.10
C ILE A 410 -11.20 4.70 -1.82
N PRO A 411 -10.57 5.66 -1.14
CA PRO A 411 -9.74 6.66 -1.83
C PRO A 411 -8.55 6.04 -2.55
N CYS A 412 -7.93 4.99 -2.01
CA CYS A 412 -6.90 4.22 -2.71
C CYS A 412 -7.43 3.62 -4.02
N ALA A 413 -8.65 3.06 -4.01
CA ALA A 413 -9.30 2.53 -5.21
C ALA A 413 -9.63 3.62 -6.23
N VAL A 414 -10.03 4.81 -5.80
CA VAL A 414 -10.18 6.00 -6.67
C VAL A 414 -8.87 6.27 -7.40
N GLY A 415 -7.77 6.41 -6.68
CA GLY A 415 -6.47 6.66 -7.28
C GLY A 415 -6.00 5.54 -8.22
N ALA A 416 -6.21 4.29 -7.82
CA ALA A 416 -5.87 3.12 -8.63
C ALA A 416 -6.70 3.04 -9.92
N LYS A 417 -8.01 3.33 -9.87
CA LYS A 417 -8.88 3.32 -11.05
C LYS A 417 -8.53 4.43 -12.05
N ILE A 418 -8.18 5.61 -11.56
CA ILE A 418 -7.70 6.71 -12.39
C ILE A 418 -6.38 6.36 -13.10
N ALA A 419 -5.46 5.71 -12.37
CA ALA A 419 -4.19 5.28 -12.95
C ALA A 419 -4.32 4.14 -13.97
N LEU A 420 -5.30 3.26 -13.78
CA LEU A 420 -5.53 2.04 -14.58
C LEU A 420 -7.01 1.93 -14.99
N PRO A 421 -7.50 2.82 -15.87
CA PRO A 421 -8.93 2.90 -16.21
C PRO A 421 -9.49 1.61 -16.82
N GLY A 422 -8.67 0.84 -17.54
CA GLY A 422 -9.07 -0.43 -18.16
C GLY A 422 -9.10 -1.63 -17.21
N ARG A 423 -8.65 -1.51 -15.94
CA ARG A 423 -8.63 -2.62 -14.99
C ARG A 423 -9.80 -2.57 -14.04
N GLN A 424 -10.24 -3.76 -13.61
CA GLN A 424 -11.18 -3.86 -12.50
C GLN A 424 -10.48 -3.48 -11.18
N VAL A 425 -11.11 -2.55 -10.44
CA VAL A 425 -10.62 -2.10 -9.14
C VAL A 425 -11.73 -2.33 -8.10
N CYS A 426 -11.40 -3.03 -7.02
CA CYS A 426 -12.33 -3.32 -5.94
C CYS A 426 -11.76 -2.84 -4.61
N ALA A 427 -12.54 -2.03 -3.88
CA ALA A 427 -12.31 -1.70 -2.48
C ALA A 427 -13.07 -2.69 -1.59
N VAL A 428 -12.39 -3.32 -0.64
CA VAL A 428 -13.02 -4.17 0.38
C VAL A 428 -12.79 -3.54 1.74
N CYS A 429 -13.86 -3.23 2.45
CA CYS A 429 -13.82 -2.55 3.74
C CYS A 429 -14.78 -3.18 4.75
N GLY A 430 -14.58 -2.93 6.03
CA GLY A 430 -15.57 -3.16 7.06
C GLY A 430 -16.55 -1.99 7.15
N ASP A 431 -17.67 -2.20 7.85
CA ASP A 431 -18.69 -1.17 8.08
C ASP A 431 -18.14 0.04 8.86
N GLY A 432 -17.18 -0.15 9.75
CA GLY A 432 -16.50 0.95 10.46
C GLY A 432 -15.61 1.77 9.53
N SER A 433 -14.78 1.13 8.73
CA SER A 433 -13.88 1.84 7.82
C SER A 433 -14.61 2.45 6.62
N PHE A 434 -15.70 1.84 6.15
CA PHE A 434 -16.58 2.44 5.14
C PHE A 434 -17.06 3.83 5.57
N GLN A 435 -17.54 3.96 6.81
CA GLN A 435 -18.06 5.23 7.33
C GLN A 435 -16.99 6.33 7.44
N MET A 436 -15.69 5.98 7.51
CA MET A 436 -14.59 6.94 7.56
C MET A 436 -14.26 7.57 6.21
N SER A 437 -14.69 6.98 5.09
CA SER A 437 -14.38 7.47 3.73
C SER A 437 -15.57 7.43 2.77
N LEU A 438 -16.79 7.22 3.28
CA LEU A 438 -18.00 7.12 2.44
C LEU A 438 -18.26 8.37 1.59
N MET A 439 -17.79 9.54 2.01
CA MET A 439 -17.93 10.78 1.23
C MET A 439 -17.24 10.71 -0.13
N GLU A 440 -16.27 9.82 -0.32
CA GLU A 440 -15.61 9.64 -1.62
C GLU A 440 -16.50 8.94 -2.66
N LEU A 441 -17.68 8.45 -2.28
CA LEU A 441 -18.73 8.07 -3.23
C LEU A 441 -19.08 9.24 -4.16
N ALA A 442 -19.04 10.48 -3.65
CA ALA A 442 -19.21 11.67 -4.47
C ALA A 442 -18.07 11.85 -5.50
N THR A 443 -16.83 11.57 -5.11
CA THR A 443 -15.68 11.60 -6.03
C THR A 443 -15.80 10.53 -7.10
N ILE A 444 -16.15 9.29 -6.71
CA ILE A 444 -16.39 8.17 -7.64
C ILE A 444 -17.46 8.55 -8.66
N ARG A 445 -18.56 9.17 -8.20
CA ARG A 445 -19.66 9.57 -9.09
C ARG A 445 -19.29 10.74 -9.99
N GLN A 446 -18.56 11.74 -9.46
CA GLN A 446 -18.14 12.92 -10.21
C GLN A 446 -17.16 12.56 -11.34
N GLU A 447 -16.23 11.66 -11.08
CA GLU A 447 -15.22 11.20 -12.03
C GLU A 447 -15.68 10.00 -12.88
N ASP A 448 -16.92 9.55 -12.72
CA ASP A 448 -17.52 8.37 -13.38
C ASP A 448 -16.64 7.12 -13.30
N LEU A 449 -16.11 6.82 -12.12
CA LEU A 449 -15.14 5.75 -11.91
C LEU A 449 -15.83 4.40 -11.65
N GLY A 450 -15.51 3.39 -12.43
CA GLY A 450 -15.98 2.01 -12.25
C GLY A 450 -15.35 1.29 -11.04
N VAL A 451 -15.36 1.91 -9.87
CA VAL A 451 -14.88 1.30 -8.63
C VAL A 451 -15.94 0.39 -8.04
N LYS A 452 -15.58 -0.86 -7.75
CA LYS A 452 -16.42 -1.82 -7.03
C LYS A 452 -16.12 -1.70 -5.53
N ILE A 453 -17.17 -1.64 -4.71
CA ILE A 453 -17.03 -1.50 -3.25
C ILE A 453 -17.73 -2.68 -2.59
N VAL A 454 -17.01 -3.43 -1.77
CA VAL A 454 -17.55 -4.50 -0.95
C VAL A 454 -17.45 -4.08 0.51
N VAL A 455 -18.60 -3.99 1.20
CA VAL A 455 -18.68 -3.68 2.62
C VAL A 455 -19.00 -4.94 3.40
N MET A 456 -18.03 -5.43 4.20
CA MET A 456 -18.20 -6.53 5.13
C MET A 456 -18.83 -6.01 6.42
N ARG A 457 -20.15 -6.13 6.53
CA ARG A 457 -20.94 -5.59 7.65
C ARG A 457 -21.11 -6.64 8.73
N ASN A 458 -20.40 -6.51 9.83
CA ASN A 458 -20.54 -7.31 11.04
C ASN A 458 -21.09 -6.53 12.23
N THR A 459 -21.42 -5.25 12.06
CA THR A 459 -21.92 -4.32 13.08
C THR A 459 -20.99 -4.09 14.25
N ARG A 460 -19.69 -4.35 14.08
CA ARG A 460 -18.66 -4.21 15.13
C ARG A 460 -17.30 -3.81 14.58
N LEU A 461 -16.47 -3.20 15.42
CA LEU A 461 -15.03 -3.13 15.17
C LEU A 461 -14.41 -4.51 15.45
N GLY A 462 -14.57 -5.45 14.52
CA GLY A 462 -14.32 -6.87 14.73
C GLY A 462 -12.89 -7.22 15.15
N MET A 463 -11.86 -6.55 14.60
CA MET A 463 -10.47 -6.76 15.00
C MET A 463 -10.23 -6.28 16.45
N VAL A 464 -10.85 -5.17 16.86
CA VAL A 464 -10.75 -4.66 18.24
C VAL A 464 -11.46 -5.62 19.20
N ARG A 465 -12.62 -6.16 18.79
CA ARG A 465 -13.32 -7.21 19.55
C ARG A 465 -12.40 -8.42 19.79
N GLU A 466 -11.76 -8.94 18.76
CA GLU A 466 -10.85 -10.08 18.92
C GLU A 466 -9.68 -9.78 19.87
N LEU A 467 -9.17 -8.56 19.88
CA LEU A 467 -8.15 -8.15 20.84
C LEU A 467 -8.70 -8.11 22.26
N GLN A 468 -9.92 -7.57 22.45
CA GLN A 468 -10.58 -7.55 23.75
C GLN A 468 -10.86 -8.98 24.26
N ASP A 469 -11.29 -9.88 23.38
CA ASP A 469 -11.51 -11.28 23.73
C ASP A 469 -10.20 -11.98 24.13
N ASN A 470 -9.16 -11.82 23.34
CA ASN A 470 -7.92 -12.61 23.50
C ASN A 470 -6.97 -12.06 24.58
N GLN A 471 -7.00 -10.75 24.86
CA GLN A 471 -6.00 -10.09 25.70
C GLN A 471 -6.58 -9.37 26.91
N TYR A 472 -7.89 -9.06 26.91
CA TYR A 472 -8.53 -8.22 27.93
C TYR A 472 -9.77 -8.87 28.58
N GLY A 473 -9.84 -10.20 28.59
CA GLY A 473 -10.86 -10.97 29.28
C GLY A 473 -12.27 -10.90 28.69
N GLY A 474 -12.43 -10.47 27.44
CA GLY A 474 -13.71 -10.48 26.73
C GLY A 474 -14.69 -9.37 27.14
N VAL A 475 -14.22 -8.33 27.82
CA VAL A 475 -15.05 -7.15 28.13
C VAL A 475 -15.07 -6.22 26.92
N HIS A 476 -16.21 -6.14 26.25
CA HIS A 476 -16.38 -5.34 25.04
C HIS A 476 -16.70 -3.89 25.37
N SER A 477 -15.94 -2.95 24.82
CA SER A 477 -16.15 -1.51 24.98
C SER A 477 -15.79 -0.76 23.70
N GLY A 478 -16.66 0.17 23.26
CA GLY A 478 -16.42 1.06 22.14
C GLY A 478 -16.36 0.37 20.77
N ILE A 479 -16.93 -0.81 20.59
CA ILE A 479 -16.87 -1.60 19.37
C ILE A 479 -18.20 -1.73 18.63
N ASP A 480 -19.30 -1.30 19.24
CA ASP A 480 -20.66 -1.47 18.70
C ASP A 480 -20.93 -0.50 17.55
N LEU A 481 -21.39 -1.02 16.43
CA LEU A 481 -21.78 -0.30 15.22
C LEU A 481 -23.22 -0.68 14.78
N THR A 482 -24.04 -1.22 15.67
CA THR A 482 -25.40 -1.67 15.34
C THR A 482 -26.31 -0.52 14.85
N ALA A 483 -26.05 0.72 15.29
CA ALA A 483 -26.75 1.93 14.83
C ALA A 483 -26.24 2.48 13.48
N SER A 484 -25.40 1.74 12.76
CA SER A 484 -24.94 2.16 11.41
C SER A 484 -26.12 2.30 10.45
N PRO A 485 -26.07 3.30 9.54
CA PRO A 485 -27.12 3.54 8.58
C PRO A 485 -27.24 2.41 7.54
N ASP A 486 -28.26 2.49 6.70
CA ASP A 486 -28.45 1.63 5.54
C ASP A 486 -27.48 2.05 4.43
N PHE A 487 -26.43 1.25 4.20
CA PHE A 487 -25.37 1.58 3.24
C PHE A 487 -25.84 1.46 1.79
N VAL A 488 -26.83 0.62 1.50
CA VAL A 488 -27.47 0.54 0.16
C VAL A 488 -28.13 1.87 -0.16
N LYS A 489 -28.97 2.40 0.75
CA LYS A 489 -29.62 3.71 0.55
C LYS A 489 -28.61 4.86 0.46
N ILE A 490 -27.50 4.80 1.20
CA ILE A 490 -26.45 5.80 1.06
C ILE A 490 -25.84 5.75 -0.35
N ALA A 491 -25.47 4.58 -0.84
CA ALA A 491 -24.92 4.44 -2.19
C ALA A 491 -25.91 4.93 -3.27
N GLU A 492 -27.18 4.57 -3.15
CA GLU A 492 -28.25 5.03 -4.04
C GLU A 492 -28.43 6.56 -4.01
N ALA A 493 -28.30 7.19 -2.83
CA ALA A 493 -28.34 8.65 -2.70
C ALA A 493 -27.19 9.36 -3.44
N TYR A 494 -26.04 8.69 -3.60
CA TYR A 494 -24.95 9.14 -4.46
C TYR A 494 -25.10 8.71 -5.93
N GLY A 495 -26.20 8.06 -6.31
CA GLY A 495 -26.43 7.56 -7.67
C GLY A 495 -25.57 6.34 -8.03
N ILE A 496 -25.15 5.57 -7.04
CA ILE A 496 -24.37 4.34 -7.21
C ILE A 496 -25.30 3.14 -6.98
N ARG A 497 -25.30 2.19 -7.92
CA ARG A 497 -26.05 0.93 -7.76
C ARG A 497 -25.53 0.15 -6.55
N ALA A 498 -26.46 -0.45 -5.81
CA ALA A 498 -26.07 -1.20 -4.62
C ALA A 498 -27.02 -2.37 -4.34
N SER A 499 -26.54 -3.37 -3.64
CA SER A 499 -27.33 -4.46 -3.07
C SER A 499 -26.77 -4.95 -1.74
N ALA A 500 -27.59 -5.66 -0.97
CA ALA A 500 -27.18 -6.31 0.27
C ALA A 500 -27.48 -7.80 0.17
N VAL A 501 -26.56 -8.63 0.71
CA VAL A 501 -26.67 -10.10 0.68
C VAL A 501 -26.35 -10.70 2.06
N SER A 502 -26.96 -11.86 2.34
CA SER A 502 -26.87 -12.56 3.61
C SER A 502 -26.51 -14.05 3.47
N SER A 503 -26.17 -14.50 2.26
CA SER A 503 -25.63 -15.84 2.02
C SER A 503 -24.57 -15.82 0.92
N ASN A 504 -23.77 -16.87 0.82
CA ASN A 504 -22.76 -16.97 -0.24
C ASN A 504 -23.39 -17.22 -1.62
N GLU A 505 -24.56 -17.82 -1.68
CA GLU A 505 -25.33 -18.04 -2.90
C GLU A 505 -25.85 -16.69 -3.47
N GLU A 506 -26.48 -15.86 -2.62
CA GLU A 506 -26.88 -14.49 -2.98
C GLU A 506 -25.67 -13.66 -3.40
N ALA A 507 -24.57 -13.77 -2.66
CA ALA A 507 -23.34 -13.05 -2.95
C ALA A 507 -22.75 -13.44 -4.31
N ALA A 508 -22.85 -14.71 -4.71
CA ALA A 508 -22.37 -15.17 -6.00
C ALA A 508 -23.14 -14.50 -7.16
N ALA A 509 -24.47 -14.42 -7.07
CA ALA A 509 -25.32 -13.75 -8.06
C ALA A 509 -25.07 -12.23 -8.09
N ALA A 510 -24.94 -11.60 -6.91
CA ALA A 510 -24.67 -10.16 -6.81
C ALA A 510 -23.27 -9.79 -7.37
N LEU A 511 -22.28 -10.66 -7.22
CA LEU A 511 -20.95 -10.48 -7.84
C LEU A 511 -21.02 -10.52 -9.37
N ASP A 512 -21.83 -11.41 -9.95
CA ASP A 512 -22.01 -11.48 -11.40
C ASP A 512 -22.67 -10.18 -11.91
N GLU A 513 -23.67 -9.63 -11.20
CA GLU A 513 -24.24 -8.32 -11.49
C GLU A 513 -23.23 -7.19 -11.33
N MET A 514 -22.53 -7.13 -10.21
CA MET A 514 -21.53 -6.10 -9.91
C MET A 514 -20.43 -6.00 -10.97
N LEU A 515 -20.00 -7.12 -11.53
CA LEU A 515 -18.89 -7.22 -12.47
C LEU A 515 -19.32 -7.20 -13.96
N THR A 516 -20.62 -7.06 -14.25
CA THR A 516 -21.16 -7.06 -15.62
C THR A 516 -20.63 -5.88 -16.45
N ASP A 517 -20.43 -4.73 -15.82
CA ASP A 517 -20.00 -3.50 -16.49
C ASP A 517 -18.94 -2.73 -15.68
N ASP A 518 -18.43 -1.65 -16.24
CA ASP A 518 -17.43 -0.78 -15.56
C ASP A 518 -18.07 0.42 -14.84
N ARG A 519 -19.32 0.31 -14.39
CA ARG A 519 -19.96 1.34 -13.55
C ARG A 519 -19.70 1.08 -12.07
N PRO A 520 -19.72 2.11 -11.20
CA PRO A 520 -19.56 1.92 -9.76
C PRO A 520 -20.70 1.06 -9.18
N TYR A 521 -20.37 0.25 -8.19
CA TYR A 521 -21.31 -0.62 -7.51
C TYR A 521 -20.89 -0.85 -6.06
N LEU A 522 -21.86 -0.84 -5.13
CA LEU A 522 -21.64 -1.20 -3.73
C LEU A 522 -22.37 -2.50 -3.39
N LEU A 523 -21.64 -3.47 -2.87
CA LEU A 523 -22.19 -4.73 -2.35
C LEU A 523 -21.99 -4.78 -0.83
N GLU A 524 -23.09 -4.75 -0.06
CA GLU A 524 -23.07 -5.00 1.38
C GLU A 524 -23.18 -6.51 1.64
N CYS A 525 -22.17 -7.08 2.27
CA CYS A 525 -22.16 -8.49 2.70
C CYS A 525 -22.38 -8.55 4.21
N ARG A 526 -23.50 -9.12 4.65
CA ARG A 526 -23.77 -9.34 6.07
C ARG A 526 -22.95 -10.50 6.58
N VAL A 527 -22.02 -10.21 7.50
CA VAL A 527 -21.12 -11.19 8.12
C VAL A 527 -21.51 -11.38 9.58
N MET A 528 -21.37 -12.60 10.07
CA MET A 528 -21.65 -12.92 11.47
C MET A 528 -20.79 -12.05 12.40
N PRO A 529 -21.38 -11.36 13.40
CA PRO A 529 -20.67 -10.41 14.26
C PRO A 529 -19.40 -10.95 14.93
N ASP A 530 -19.40 -12.23 15.28
CA ASP A 530 -18.29 -12.88 16.00
C ASP A 530 -17.43 -13.77 15.09
N TYR A 531 -17.56 -13.64 13.77
CA TYR A 531 -16.75 -14.44 12.83
C TYR A 531 -15.25 -14.11 12.97
N PRO A 532 -14.37 -15.15 13.08
CA PRO A 532 -12.95 -14.91 13.32
C PRO A 532 -12.20 -14.43 12.07
N SER A 533 -11.12 -13.68 12.29
CA SER A 533 -10.23 -13.23 11.21
C SER A 533 -9.39 -14.38 10.63
N LEU A 534 -9.03 -15.41 11.43
CA LEU A 534 -8.21 -16.57 11.04
C LEU A 534 -8.99 -17.88 11.03
#